data_d12000cbc1179f414590ec002b708cf1
#
_entry.id   d12000cbc1179f414590ec002b708cf1
#
_cell.length_a   1.000
_cell.length_b   1.000
_cell.length_c   1.000
_cell.angle_alpha   90.00
_cell.angle_beta   90.00
_cell.angle_gamma   90.00
#
_symmetry.space_group_name_H-M   'P 1'
#
loop_
_entity.id
_entity.type
_entity.pdbx_description
1 polymer ?
#
loop_
_entity_poly.entity_id
_entity_poly.type
_entity_poly.pdbx_seq_one_letter_code
_entity_poly.pdbx_strand_id
1 'polypeptide(L)'
;MKKLLAMLLALCMVFALCACGQTAAPAADPAPAQADPAPAAEPVNITLWTYPIGGWGNADTVDALIASFEAANPGITVTVEYLDYTNGDDQVNTALEGGSAPDLIMEGPERLVANWGAKGYMVDLADMWDATDKSEVNPACVSACFTADGACYEYPLVMTAHCM
;
A
#
# COMPACT_ATOMS: atom_id res chain seq x y z
N MET A 1 32.58 24.07 -33.18
CA MET A 1 31.97 23.80 -31.86
C MET A 1 32.43 22.48 -31.25
N LYS A 2 32.47 21.34 -31.96
CA LYS A 2 32.90 20.04 -31.41
C LYS A 2 34.37 19.99 -30.93
N LYS A 3 35.26 20.71 -31.57
CA LYS A 3 36.69 20.75 -31.20
C LYS A 3 37.00 21.60 -29.95
N LEU A 4 36.15 22.62 -29.68
CA LEU A 4 36.28 23.46 -28.47
C LEU A 4 35.81 22.73 -27.22
N LEU A 5 34.77 21.88 -27.34
CA LEU A 5 34.25 21.07 -26.24
C LEU A 5 35.23 19.97 -25.82
N ALA A 6 35.95 19.39 -26.77
CA ALA A 6 36.99 18.39 -26.50
C ALA A 6 38.20 18.98 -25.78
N MET A 7 38.57 20.24 -26.09
CA MET A 7 39.68 20.93 -25.43
C MET A 7 39.37 21.32 -23.99
N LEU A 8 38.12 21.71 -23.72
CA LEU A 8 37.64 22.01 -22.34
C LEU A 8 37.63 20.77 -21.44
N LEU A 9 37.20 19.62 -21.97
CA LEU A 9 37.20 18.35 -21.23
C LEU A 9 38.63 17.85 -20.92
N ALA A 10 39.59 18.06 -21.83
CA ALA A 10 41.01 17.70 -21.62
C ALA A 10 41.68 18.57 -20.55
N LEU A 11 41.29 19.86 -20.45
CA LEU A 11 41.86 20.79 -19.47
C LEU A 11 41.39 20.50 -18.05
N CYS A 12 40.15 19.98 -17.85
CA CYS A 12 39.62 19.60 -16.54
C CYS A 12 40.34 18.35 -15.96
N MET A 13 40.85 17.44 -16.79
CA MET A 13 41.54 16.24 -16.31
C MET A 13 42.98 16.50 -15.83
N VAL A 14 43.63 17.59 -16.26
CA VAL A 14 44.99 17.92 -15.86
C VAL A 14 45.05 18.56 -14.47
N PHE A 15 44.00 19.19 -13.99
CA PHE A 15 43.94 19.78 -12.65
C PHE A 15 43.66 18.77 -11.53
N ALA A 16 43.24 17.54 -11.81
CA ALA A 16 42.95 16.52 -10.82
C ALA A 16 44.19 15.73 -10.32
N LEU A 17 45.38 15.94 -10.88
CA LEU A 17 46.58 15.15 -10.60
C LEU A 17 47.68 15.85 -9.78
N CYS A 18 47.43 17.07 -9.29
CA CYS A 18 48.42 17.86 -8.53
C CYS A 18 48.18 17.98 -7.04
N ALA A 19 47.43 17.09 -6.40
CA ALA A 19 47.21 17.10 -4.96
C ALA A 19 47.59 15.77 -4.29
N CYS A 20 48.82 15.33 -4.48
CA CYS A 20 49.40 14.26 -3.67
C CYS A 20 50.85 14.62 -3.32
N GLY A 21 51.00 15.26 -2.17
CA GLY A 21 52.32 15.50 -1.60
C GLY A 21 52.24 16.26 -0.28
N GLN A 22 51.77 15.60 0.78
CA GLN A 22 52.12 16.00 2.13
C GLN A 22 52.06 14.80 3.11
N THR A 23 53.09 14.71 3.88
CA THR A 23 53.54 13.76 4.89
C THR A 23 52.47 13.28 5.87
N ALA A 24 52.56 11.98 6.17
CA ALA A 24 51.74 11.24 7.12
C ALA A 24 51.74 11.84 8.54
N ALA A 25 50.56 12.04 9.06
CA ALA A 25 50.21 12.07 10.49
C ALA A 25 49.24 10.94 10.81
N PRO A 26 49.22 10.37 12.03
CA PRO A 26 48.55 9.10 12.29
C PRO A 26 47.03 9.19 12.11
N ALA A 27 46.48 8.11 11.56
CA ALA A 27 45.08 7.93 11.23
C ALA A 27 44.17 8.13 12.47
N ALA A 28 43.24 9.09 12.34
CA ALA A 28 42.01 9.08 13.11
C ALA A 28 41.02 8.18 12.35
N ASP A 29 40.31 7.32 13.12
CA ASP A 29 39.24 6.48 12.59
C ASP A 29 38.25 7.29 11.74
N PRO A 30 37.81 6.81 10.59
CA PRO A 30 36.78 7.47 9.82
C PRO A 30 35.46 7.41 10.61
N ALA A 31 34.95 8.58 10.98
CA ALA A 31 33.58 8.70 11.48
C ALA A 31 32.61 8.05 10.49
N PRO A 32 31.59 7.34 10.96
CA PRO A 32 30.60 6.74 10.07
C PRO A 32 29.95 7.85 9.21
N ALA A 33 30.02 7.68 7.90
CA ALA A 33 29.33 8.54 6.95
C ALA A 33 27.85 8.56 7.33
N GLN A 34 27.34 9.73 7.71
CA GLN A 34 25.90 9.93 7.81
C GLN A 34 25.32 9.68 6.41
N ALA A 35 24.53 8.63 6.30
CA ALA A 35 23.71 8.42 5.12
C ALA A 35 22.78 9.65 5.01
N ASP A 36 22.74 10.27 3.84
CA ASP A 36 21.75 11.29 3.53
C ASP A 36 20.35 10.69 3.85
N PRO A 37 19.48 11.44 4.56
CA PRO A 37 18.13 10.97 4.79
C PRO A 37 17.45 10.72 3.44
N ALA A 38 16.91 9.52 3.26
CA ALA A 38 16.10 9.20 2.08
C ALA A 38 15.02 10.28 1.92
N PRO A 39 14.69 10.70 0.68
CA PRO A 39 13.63 11.68 0.46
C PRO A 39 12.37 11.20 1.18
N ALA A 40 11.77 12.08 1.98
CA ALA A 40 10.50 11.76 2.64
C ALA A 40 9.48 11.41 1.54
N ALA A 41 8.84 10.25 1.68
CA ALA A 41 7.77 9.85 0.79
C ALA A 41 6.67 10.92 0.83
N GLU A 42 6.07 11.22 -0.32
CA GLU A 42 4.94 12.15 -0.35
C GLU A 42 3.77 11.59 0.47
N PRO A 43 3.01 12.43 1.20
CA PRO A 43 1.85 11.97 1.94
C PRO A 43 0.83 11.29 1.04
N VAL A 44 0.35 10.14 1.45
CA VAL A 44 -0.66 9.35 0.73
C VAL A 44 -1.95 9.35 1.53
N ASN A 45 -3.09 9.57 0.87
CA ASN A 45 -4.40 9.37 1.46
C ASN A 45 -5.04 8.13 0.83
N ILE A 46 -5.49 7.19 1.67
CA ILE A 46 -6.23 5.98 1.29
C ILE A 46 -7.70 6.21 1.62
N THR A 47 -8.57 5.86 0.69
CA THR A 47 -10.03 5.90 0.89
C THR A 47 -10.55 4.50 1.19
N LEU A 48 -11.29 4.37 2.32
CA LEU A 48 -11.91 3.14 2.77
C LEU A 48 -13.43 3.31 2.83
N TRP A 49 -14.16 2.50 2.07
CA TRP A 49 -15.62 2.40 2.21
C TRP A 49 -15.97 1.14 3.00
N THR A 50 -16.75 1.28 4.07
CA THR A 50 -17.05 0.17 4.96
C THR A 50 -18.54 -0.03 5.14
N TYR A 51 -18.98 -1.29 4.99
CA TYR A 51 -20.32 -1.73 5.40
C TYR A 51 -20.36 -2.06 6.89
N PRO A 52 -21.53 -2.04 7.52
CA PRO A 52 -21.66 -2.30 8.95
C PRO A 52 -21.57 -3.79 9.30
N ILE A 53 -20.43 -4.41 8.97
CA ILE A 53 -20.13 -5.81 9.27
C ILE A 53 -19.44 -5.90 10.63
N GLY A 54 -20.07 -6.54 11.60
CA GLY A 54 -19.53 -6.61 12.96
C GLY A 54 -19.30 -5.22 13.54
N GLY A 55 -18.06 -4.91 13.97
CA GLY A 55 -17.70 -3.60 14.50
C GLY A 55 -17.43 -2.51 13.45
N TRP A 56 -17.39 -2.85 12.17
CA TRP A 56 -16.99 -1.95 11.08
C TRP A 56 -18.03 -0.88 10.72
N GLY A 57 -19.27 -1.00 11.23
CA GLY A 57 -20.26 0.07 11.18
C GLY A 57 -20.20 1.05 12.34
N ASN A 58 -19.28 0.86 13.30
CA ASN A 58 -19.13 1.72 14.48
C ASN A 58 -17.91 2.63 14.30
N ALA A 59 -18.15 3.93 14.19
CA ALA A 59 -17.09 4.92 13.96
C ALA A 59 -16.00 4.87 15.05
N ASP A 60 -16.36 4.77 16.33
CA ASP A 60 -15.38 4.73 17.41
C ASP A 60 -14.40 3.55 17.27
N THR A 61 -14.91 2.40 16.81
CA THR A 61 -14.07 1.20 16.59
C THR A 61 -13.16 1.36 15.38
N VAL A 62 -13.70 1.87 14.28
CA VAL A 62 -12.96 2.07 13.03
C VAL A 62 -11.92 3.17 13.19
N ASP A 63 -12.28 4.30 13.80
CA ASP A 63 -11.39 5.43 14.04
C ASP A 63 -10.20 5.03 14.94
N ALA A 64 -10.43 4.19 15.95
CA ALA A 64 -9.36 3.68 16.81
C ALA A 64 -8.37 2.79 16.03
N LEU A 65 -8.88 1.95 15.11
CA LEU A 65 -8.06 1.11 14.24
C LEU A 65 -7.26 1.96 13.26
N ILE A 66 -7.91 2.93 12.61
CA ILE A 66 -7.26 3.86 11.66
C ILE A 66 -6.16 4.66 12.36
N ALA A 67 -6.43 5.22 13.53
CA ALA A 67 -5.44 5.96 14.30
C ALA A 67 -4.20 5.10 14.65
N SER A 68 -4.41 3.81 14.97
CA SER A 68 -3.32 2.87 15.21
C SER A 68 -2.50 2.60 13.94
N PHE A 69 -3.17 2.43 12.80
CA PHE A 69 -2.52 2.25 11.50
C PHE A 69 -1.70 3.48 11.10
N GLU A 70 -2.27 4.67 11.17
CA GLU A 70 -1.60 5.93 10.80
C GLU A 70 -0.39 6.21 11.71
N ALA A 71 -0.50 5.90 13.00
CA ALA A 71 0.62 6.02 13.93
C ALA A 71 1.79 5.08 13.58
N ALA A 72 1.48 3.88 13.06
CA ALA A 72 2.47 2.91 12.61
C ALA A 72 3.03 3.22 11.21
N ASN A 73 2.32 4.02 10.41
CA ASN A 73 2.65 4.34 9.01
C ASN A 73 2.68 5.86 8.77
N PRO A 74 3.68 6.58 9.29
CA PRO A 74 3.78 8.02 9.13
C PRO A 74 3.78 8.44 7.66
N GLY A 75 2.92 9.40 7.31
CA GLY A 75 2.74 9.88 5.93
C GLY A 75 1.60 9.19 5.18
N ILE A 76 0.92 8.21 5.77
CA ILE A 76 -0.32 7.63 5.23
C ILE A 76 -1.48 8.08 6.11
N THR A 77 -2.56 8.54 5.48
CA THR A 77 -3.84 8.86 6.13
C THR A 77 -4.96 8.04 5.51
N VAL A 78 -6.02 7.76 6.27
CA VAL A 78 -7.17 6.99 5.78
C VAL A 78 -8.45 7.80 5.96
N THR A 79 -9.17 8.02 4.87
CA THR A 79 -10.51 8.62 4.90
C THR A 79 -11.55 7.53 4.82
N VAL A 80 -12.47 7.50 5.77
CA VAL A 80 -13.50 6.45 5.88
C VAL A 80 -14.86 6.99 5.45
N GLU A 81 -15.58 6.22 4.63
CA GLU A 81 -17.00 6.42 4.32
C GLU A 81 -17.81 5.21 4.79
N TYR A 82 -18.87 5.48 5.53
CA TYR A 82 -19.75 4.46 6.09
C TYR A 82 -20.95 4.24 5.17
N LEU A 83 -21.03 3.05 4.61
CA LEU A 83 -22.11 2.61 3.74
C LEU A 83 -23.25 1.97 4.56
N ASP A 84 -24.43 1.91 3.97
CA ASP A 84 -25.56 1.12 4.46
C ASP A 84 -25.98 0.06 3.43
N TYR A 85 -26.75 -0.94 3.85
CA TYR A 85 -27.22 -2.00 2.96
C TYR A 85 -28.39 -1.60 2.05
N THR A 86 -28.95 -0.40 2.22
CA THR A 86 -30.09 0.07 1.41
C THR A 86 -29.59 0.65 0.07
N ASN A 87 -28.54 1.48 0.14
CA ASN A 87 -28.04 2.25 -1.02
C ASN A 87 -26.57 1.95 -1.35
N GLY A 88 -25.84 1.29 -0.45
CA GLY A 88 -24.40 1.11 -0.57
C GLY A 88 -24.01 0.37 -1.85
N ASP A 89 -24.76 -0.66 -2.24
CA ASP A 89 -24.46 -1.42 -3.45
C ASP A 89 -24.59 -0.55 -4.72
N ASP A 90 -25.61 0.30 -4.78
CA ASP A 90 -25.79 1.23 -5.92
C ASP A 90 -24.69 2.29 -5.93
N GLN A 91 -24.28 2.78 -4.76
CA GLN A 91 -23.19 3.73 -4.61
C GLN A 91 -21.87 3.12 -5.08
N VAL A 92 -21.52 1.92 -4.61
CA VAL A 92 -20.29 1.23 -5.01
C VAL A 92 -20.32 0.91 -6.51
N ASN A 93 -21.40 0.34 -7.04
CA ASN A 93 -21.50 0.03 -8.46
C ASN A 93 -21.32 1.28 -9.33
N THR A 94 -21.95 2.38 -8.96
CA THR A 94 -21.83 3.67 -9.67
C THR A 94 -20.36 4.17 -9.65
N ALA A 95 -19.69 4.07 -8.51
CA ALA A 95 -18.31 4.51 -8.36
C ALA A 95 -17.35 3.62 -9.16
N LEU A 96 -17.54 2.30 -9.14
CA LEU A 96 -16.73 1.35 -9.92
C LEU A 96 -16.89 1.59 -11.43
N GLU A 97 -18.12 1.74 -11.91
CA GLU A 97 -18.41 2.02 -13.33
C GLU A 97 -17.92 3.42 -13.75
N GLY A 98 -17.98 4.38 -12.84
CA GLY A 98 -17.54 5.77 -13.07
C GLY A 98 -16.03 6.00 -12.90
N GLY A 99 -15.27 5.02 -12.44
CA GLY A 99 -13.83 5.16 -12.19
C GLY A 99 -13.50 6.07 -10.99
N SER A 100 -14.42 6.18 -10.03
CA SER A 100 -14.28 6.95 -8.78
C SER A 100 -14.41 6.08 -7.53
N ALA A 101 -14.14 4.79 -7.66
CA ALA A 101 -14.17 3.84 -6.56
C ALA A 101 -13.11 4.16 -5.49
N PRO A 102 -13.34 3.78 -4.22
CA PRO A 102 -12.34 3.90 -3.17
C PRO A 102 -11.18 2.94 -3.40
N ASP A 103 -10.07 3.18 -2.67
CA ASP A 103 -8.92 2.28 -2.69
C ASP A 103 -9.21 0.95 -2.00
N LEU A 104 -10.04 0.96 -0.96
CA LEU A 104 -10.43 -0.21 -0.18
C LEU A 104 -11.94 -0.26 0.06
N ILE A 105 -12.51 -1.47 0.02
CA ILE A 105 -13.89 -1.73 0.42
C ILE A 105 -13.90 -2.84 1.47
N MET A 106 -14.54 -2.58 2.61
CA MET A 106 -14.79 -3.57 3.65
C MET A 106 -16.18 -4.18 3.46
N GLU A 107 -16.22 -5.41 2.96
CA GLU A 107 -17.45 -6.18 2.70
C GLU A 107 -17.14 -7.70 2.68
N GLY A 108 -18.13 -8.52 2.39
CA GLY A 108 -18.01 -9.97 2.33
C GLY A 108 -17.79 -10.52 0.92
N PRO A 109 -17.45 -11.81 0.83
CA PRO A 109 -17.06 -12.47 -0.42
C PRO A 109 -18.16 -12.51 -1.48
N GLU A 110 -19.42 -12.39 -1.08
CA GLU A 110 -20.54 -12.35 -2.03
C GLU A 110 -20.45 -11.12 -2.96
N ARG A 111 -19.95 -9.99 -2.43
CA ARG A 111 -19.75 -8.77 -3.19
C ARG A 111 -18.34 -8.66 -3.74
N LEU A 112 -17.33 -8.81 -2.89
CA LEU A 112 -15.93 -8.59 -3.27
C LEU A 112 -15.45 -9.65 -4.28
N VAL A 113 -15.75 -10.92 -4.05
CA VAL A 113 -15.27 -12.03 -4.89
C VAL A 113 -16.27 -12.38 -5.99
N ALA A 114 -17.52 -12.73 -5.60
CA ALA A 114 -18.49 -13.29 -6.54
C ALA A 114 -19.17 -12.25 -7.45
N ASN A 115 -19.16 -10.97 -7.08
CA ASN A 115 -19.75 -9.91 -7.88
C ASN A 115 -18.70 -8.97 -8.49
N TRP A 116 -18.08 -8.12 -7.69
CA TRP A 116 -17.18 -7.08 -8.20
C TRP A 116 -15.84 -7.64 -8.70
N GLY A 117 -15.29 -8.65 -8.02
CA GLY A 117 -14.12 -9.38 -8.49
C GLY A 117 -14.36 -10.09 -9.81
N ALA A 118 -15.47 -10.83 -9.92
CA ALA A 118 -15.85 -11.53 -11.14
C ALA A 118 -16.09 -10.58 -12.35
N LYS A 119 -16.42 -9.33 -12.10
CA LYS A 119 -16.54 -8.26 -13.11
C LYS A 119 -15.21 -7.57 -13.45
N GLY A 120 -14.13 -7.90 -12.74
CA GLY A 120 -12.79 -7.34 -12.98
C GLY A 120 -12.55 -5.97 -12.36
N TYR A 121 -13.36 -5.56 -11.37
CA TYR A 121 -13.17 -4.30 -10.66
C TYR A 121 -12.16 -4.39 -9.50
N MET A 122 -11.90 -5.60 -8.99
CA MET A 122 -11.01 -5.81 -7.86
C MET A 122 -9.60 -6.20 -8.31
N VAL A 123 -8.60 -5.79 -7.54
CA VAL A 123 -7.20 -6.20 -7.74
C VAL A 123 -7.01 -7.62 -7.23
N ASP A 124 -6.27 -8.44 -7.96
CA ASP A 124 -5.88 -9.78 -7.51
C ASP A 124 -4.86 -9.66 -6.36
N LEU A 125 -5.18 -10.27 -5.23
CA LEU A 125 -4.39 -10.25 -4.00
C LEU A 125 -3.60 -11.55 -3.77
N ALA A 126 -3.45 -12.41 -4.78
CA ALA A 126 -2.78 -13.70 -4.65
C ALA A 126 -1.35 -13.56 -4.10
N ASP A 127 -0.58 -12.57 -4.59
CA ASP A 127 0.79 -12.29 -4.11
C ASP A 127 0.81 -11.91 -2.62
N MET A 128 -0.18 -11.16 -2.14
CA MET A 128 -0.31 -10.82 -0.72
C MET A 128 -0.59 -12.05 0.13
N TRP A 129 -1.41 -12.96 -0.37
CA TRP A 129 -1.68 -14.23 0.29
C TRP A 129 -0.45 -15.15 0.34
N ASP A 130 0.42 -15.12 -0.64
CA ASP A 130 1.65 -15.91 -0.65
C ASP A 130 2.64 -15.44 0.43
N ALA A 131 2.59 -14.16 0.80
CA ALA A 131 3.36 -13.60 1.91
C ALA A 131 2.74 -13.87 3.30
N THR A 132 1.52 -14.43 3.36
CA THR A 132 0.76 -14.65 4.59
C THR A 132 0.86 -16.11 5.02
N ASP A 133 0.99 -16.37 6.33
CA ASP A 133 0.85 -17.71 6.88
C ASP A 133 -0.64 -18.12 6.92
N LYS A 134 -1.07 -18.79 5.86
CA LYS A 134 -2.46 -19.26 5.69
C LYS A 134 -2.87 -20.28 6.73
N SER A 135 -1.92 -20.90 7.45
CA SER A 135 -2.21 -21.92 8.47
C SER A 135 -2.89 -21.34 9.71
N GLU A 136 -2.73 -20.04 9.95
CA GLU A 136 -3.37 -19.32 11.05
C GLU A 136 -4.80 -18.83 10.72
N VAL A 137 -5.20 -18.91 9.45
CA VAL A 137 -6.51 -18.46 8.97
C VAL A 137 -7.46 -19.66 8.84
N ASN A 138 -8.71 -19.49 9.27
CA ASN A 138 -9.72 -20.53 9.11
C ASN A 138 -9.84 -20.93 7.62
N PRO A 139 -9.73 -22.24 7.28
CA PRO A 139 -9.76 -22.70 5.88
C PRO A 139 -11.02 -22.31 5.11
N ALA A 140 -12.17 -22.17 5.80
CA ALA A 140 -13.41 -21.71 5.16
C ALA A 140 -13.32 -20.25 4.74
N CYS A 141 -12.67 -19.40 5.56
CA CYS A 141 -12.41 -17.99 5.19
C CYS A 141 -11.44 -17.92 4.01
N VAL A 142 -10.35 -18.69 4.04
CA VAL A 142 -9.42 -18.74 2.90
C VAL A 142 -10.15 -19.12 1.62
N SER A 143 -10.95 -20.19 1.68
CA SER A 143 -11.72 -20.67 0.50
C SER A 143 -12.70 -19.63 -0.04
N ALA A 144 -13.28 -18.79 0.80
CA ALA A 144 -14.22 -17.75 0.38
C ALA A 144 -13.57 -16.58 -0.35
N CYS A 145 -12.27 -16.33 -0.12
CA CYS A 145 -11.52 -15.23 -0.74
C CYS A 145 -11.12 -15.49 -2.19
N PHE A 146 -11.24 -16.75 -2.65
CA PHE A 146 -10.79 -17.17 -3.97
C PHE A 146 -11.95 -17.53 -4.88
N THR A 147 -11.81 -17.18 -6.14
CA THR A 147 -12.66 -17.66 -7.24
C THR A 147 -12.32 -19.11 -7.59
N ALA A 148 -13.17 -19.77 -8.37
CA ALA A 148 -12.96 -21.15 -8.80
C ALA A 148 -11.73 -21.32 -9.72
N ASP A 149 -11.31 -20.28 -10.41
CA ASP A 149 -10.12 -20.22 -11.27
C ASP A 149 -8.85 -19.74 -10.53
N GLY A 150 -8.96 -19.47 -9.22
CA GLY A 150 -7.81 -19.21 -8.34
C GLY A 150 -7.44 -17.75 -8.16
N ALA A 151 -8.18 -16.80 -8.73
CA ALA A 151 -7.98 -15.37 -8.43
C ALA A 151 -8.47 -15.04 -7.02
N CYS A 152 -7.78 -14.14 -6.33
CA CYS A 152 -8.09 -13.73 -4.96
C CYS A 152 -8.45 -12.25 -4.90
N TYR A 153 -9.64 -11.93 -4.40
CA TYR A 153 -10.12 -10.55 -4.37
C TYR A 153 -10.45 -10.05 -2.96
N GLU A 154 -10.15 -10.83 -1.93
CA GLU A 154 -10.46 -10.48 -0.55
C GLU A 154 -9.36 -10.97 0.40
N TYR A 155 -9.18 -10.22 1.50
CA TYR A 155 -8.39 -10.64 2.65
C TYR A 155 -9.30 -10.67 3.90
N PRO A 156 -9.48 -11.82 4.60
CA PRO A 156 -10.46 -11.93 5.67
C PRO A 156 -9.96 -11.23 6.93
N LEU A 157 -10.74 -10.29 7.42
CA LEU A 157 -10.50 -9.59 8.69
C LEU A 157 -11.41 -10.09 9.81
N VAL A 158 -12.65 -10.48 9.50
CA VAL A 158 -13.63 -10.96 10.45
C VAL A 158 -14.43 -12.12 9.85
N MET A 159 -14.93 -12.98 10.70
CA MET A 159 -15.88 -14.01 10.31
C MET A 159 -17.18 -13.79 11.09
N THR A 160 -18.29 -13.72 10.36
CA THR A 160 -19.63 -13.64 10.94
C THR A 160 -20.44 -14.88 10.60
N ALA A 161 -21.42 -15.23 11.42
CA ALA A 161 -22.35 -16.31 11.15
C ALA A 161 -23.78 -15.78 11.15
N HIS A 162 -24.53 -16.13 10.11
CA HIS A 162 -25.96 -15.87 10.04
C HIS A 162 -26.70 -17.16 10.44
N CYS A 163 -27.43 -17.10 11.56
CA CYS A 163 -28.28 -18.20 12.02
C CYS A 163 -29.74 -17.87 11.69
N MET A 164 -30.43 -18.80 11.06
CA MET A 164 -31.89 -18.75 10.85
C MET A 164 -32.60 -19.65 11.85
#